data_b49186076b3ce65ce121019f898a4274
#
_entry.id   b49186076b3ce65ce121019f898a4274
#
_cell.length_a   1.000
_cell.length_b   1.000
_cell.length_c   1.000
_cell.angle_alpha   90.00
_cell.angle_beta   90.00
_cell.angle_gamma   90.00
#
_symmetry.space_group_name_H-M   'P 1'
#
loop_
_entity.id
_entity.type
_entity.pdbx_description
1 polymer ?
#
loop_
_entity_poly.entity_id
_entity_poly.type
_entity_poly.pdbx_seq_one_letter_code
_entity_poly.pdbx_strand_id
1 'polypeptide(L)'
;MCIRDRIIGTAQPSISEQDGIPHHLINTMSPRETVSAGYYSALVKKTILEIKSRSKTPIICGGAGLYYRALANGIFTGSTTDGKIRKKLENEYDNIGSEKMLSKLKKYDPHYAKGIHPNNKKRIVRALEILESTGKAPSLNFKSQKQTSVPKLNLYTIYLKWDRSTLKERIAIRTRAMLKNGWIEEVREIIKKYPIESLHPLDSIGYREIISYLKGDLTLENLEKTTNTCVFTCDCIWFSGASKFSKLSKLGWV
;
A
#
# COMPACT_ATOMS: atom_id res chain seq x y z
N MET A 1 -5.55 -2.44 -3.67
CA MET A 1 -5.67 -3.81 -3.13
C MET A 1 -7.07 -4.34 -3.36
N CYS A 2 -7.18 -5.51 -3.96
CA CYS A 2 -8.47 -6.13 -4.30
C CYS A 2 -9.27 -6.66 -3.08
N ILE A 3 -8.74 -6.56 -1.86
CA ILE A 3 -9.38 -7.06 -0.65
C ILE A 3 -10.65 -6.28 -0.27
N ARG A 4 -10.80 -5.04 -0.76
CA ARG A 4 -11.98 -4.20 -0.51
C ARG A 4 -12.94 -4.25 -1.69
N ASP A 5 -14.20 -3.96 -1.40
CA ASP A 5 -15.29 -3.87 -2.37
C ASP A 5 -15.11 -2.65 -3.31
N ARG A 6 -14.22 -2.80 -4.30
CA ARG A 6 -13.90 -1.84 -5.37
C ARG A 6 -13.41 -2.62 -6.58
N ILE A 7 -14.32 -3.03 -7.43
CA ILE A 7 -14.07 -4.02 -8.49
C ILE A 7 -13.24 -3.40 -9.62
N ILE A 8 -13.67 -2.25 -10.15
CA ILE A 8 -13.10 -1.67 -11.38
C ILE A 8 -11.75 -1.02 -11.08
N GLY A 9 -11.71 -0.07 -10.14
CA GLY A 9 -10.49 0.71 -9.87
C GLY A 9 -9.36 -0.09 -9.20
N THR A 10 -9.60 -1.32 -8.77
CA THR A 10 -8.57 -2.24 -8.31
C THR A 10 -8.25 -3.34 -9.31
N ALA A 11 -8.87 -3.32 -10.51
CA ALA A 11 -8.73 -4.34 -11.55
C ALA A 11 -8.91 -5.75 -11.01
N GLN A 12 -10.02 -6.00 -10.33
CA GLN A 12 -10.30 -7.33 -9.82
C GLN A 12 -10.71 -8.23 -10.98
N PRO A 13 -10.22 -9.48 -11.02
CA PRO A 13 -10.62 -10.42 -12.05
C PRO A 13 -12.10 -10.81 -11.84
N SER A 14 -12.86 -10.81 -12.92
CA SER A 14 -14.21 -11.37 -12.95
C SER A 14 -14.17 -12.89 -12.71
N ILE A 15 -15.32 -13.51 -12.42
CA ILE A 15 -15.41 -14.96 -12.22
C ILE A 15 -14.93 -15.71 -13.47
N SER A 16 -15.24 -15.21 -14.66
CA SER A 16 -14.78 -15.80 -15.93
C SER A 16 -13.25 -15.69 -16.11
N GLU A 17 -12.66 -14.56 -15.71
CA GLU A 17 -11.19 -14.36 -15.80
C GLU A 17 -10.42 -15.16 -14.74
N GLN A 18 -11.09 -15.62 -13.68
CA GLN A 18 -10.47 -16.48 -12.68
C GLN A 18 -10.24 -17.92 -13.18
N ASP A 19 -10.87 -18.31 -14.29
CA ASP A 19 -10.67 -19.59 -15.01
C ASP A 19 -10.67 -20.82 -14.07
N GLY A 20 -11.62 -20.87 -13.14
CA GLY A 20 -11.76 -21.96 -12.16
C GLY A 20 -10.67 -21.99 -11.07
N ILE A 21 -9.71 -21.07 -11.07
CA ILE A 21 -8.68 -20.97 -10.03
C ILE A 21 -9.24 -20.18 -8.84
N PRO A 22 -9.27 -20.77 -7.62
CA PRO A 22 -9.78 -20.07 -6.45
C PRO A 22 -8.94 -18.82 -6.12
N HIS A 23 -9.57 -17.65 -6.16
CA HIS A 23 -8.97 -16.38 -5.76
C HIS A 23 -9.39 -16.04 -4.33
N HIS A 24 -8.42 -15.83 -3.47
CA HIS A 24 -8.63 -15.54 -2.06
C HIS A 24 -8.40 -14.04 -1.75
N LEU A 25 -9.04 -13.56 -0.70
CA LEU A 25 -8.90 -12.19 -0.19
C LEU A 25 -9.30 -11.11 -1.22
N ILE A 26 -10.32 -11.41 -2.04
CA ILE A 26 -11.00 -10.47 -2.93
C ILE A 26 -12.34 -10.10 -2.32
N ASN A 27 -12.71 -8.82 -2.29
CA ASN A 27 -14.01 -8.31 -1.79
C ASN A 27 -14.41 -8.81 -0.39
N THR A 28 -13.43 -9.05 0.49
CA THR A 28 -13.68 -9.59 1.82
C THR A 28 -13.89 -8.51 2.88
N MET A 29 -13.67 -7.24 2.54
CA MET A 29 -13.70 -6.13 3.49
C MET A 29 -14.42 -4.92 2.91
N SER A 30 -15.14 -4.21 3.79
CA SER A 30 -15.78 -2.94 3.46
C SER A 30 -14.77 -1.84 3.09
N PRO A 31 -15.13 -0.87 2.23
CA PRO A 31 -14.31 0.30 1.97
C PRO A 31 -13.96 1.12 3.23
N ARG A 32 -14.77 1.04 4.29
CA ARG A 32 -14.51 1.72 5.57
C ARG A 32 -13.42 1.08 6.42
N GLU A 33 -13.20 -0.23 6.25
CA GLU A 33 -12.26 -0.95 7.10
C GLU A 33 -10.82 -0.59 6.75
N THR A 34 -10.01 -0.37 7.77
CA THR A 34 -8.58 -0.10 7.59
C THR A 34 -7.79 -1.39 7.56
N VAL A 35 -7.12 -1.65 6.44
CA VAL A 35 -6.26 -2.82 6.28
C VAL A 35 -4.81 -2.41 6.54
N SER A 36 -4.29 -2.75 7.71
CA SER A 36 -2.85 -2.59 8.00
C SER A 36 -2.04 -3.69 7.32
N ALA A 37 -0.74 -3.43 7.09
CA ALA A 37 0.15 -4.43 6.51
C ALA A 37 0.33 -5.66 7.43
N GLY A 38 0.24 -5.46 8.76
CA GLY A 38 0.28 -6.53 9.75
C GLY A 38 -0.96 -7.43 9.68
N TYR A 39 -2.14 -6.81 9.66
CA TYR A 39 -3.41 -7.53 9.53
C TYR A 39 -3.47 -8.33 8.22
N TYR A 40 -3.11 -7.69 7.09
CA TYR A 40 -3.04 -8.37 5.80
C TYR A 40 -2.06 -9.55 5.83
N SER A 41 -0.87 -9.38 6.42
CA SER A 41 0.10 -10.46 6.55
C SER A 41 -0.43 -11.66 7.35
N ALA A 42 -1.19 -11.41 8.41
CA ALA A 42 -1.84 -12.47 9.20
C ALA A 42 -2.90 -13.23 8.39
N LEU A 43 -3.76 -12.50 7.65
CA LEU A 43 -4.76 -13.10 6.77
C LEU A 43 -4.11 -13.97 5.69
N VAL A 44 -3.09 -13.45 4.99
CA VAL A 44 -2.38 -14.20 3.94
C VAL A 44 -1.74 -15.47 4.50
N LYS A 45 -1.11 -15.41 5.68
CA LYS A 45 -0.52 -16.60 6.32
C LYS A 45 -1.58 -17.66 6.63
N LYS A 46 -2.73 -17.26 7.15
CA LYS A 46 -3.86 -18.17 7.38
C LYS A 46 -4.32 -18.81 6.07
N THR A 47 -4.55 -18.04 5.04
CA THR A 47 -4.95 -18.53 3.71
C THR A 47 -3.91 -19.46 3.09
N ILE A 48 -2.61 -19.19 3.25
CA ILE A 48 -1.54 -20.11 2.80
C ILE A 48 -1.65 -21.46 3.49
N LEU A 49 -1.91 -21.51 4.79
CA LEU A 49 -2.07 -22.77 5.52
C LEU A 49 -3.29 -23.54 5.03
N GLU A 50 -4.41 -22.86 4.80
CA GLU A 50 -5.64 -23.43 4.28
C GLU A 50 -5.46 -24.01 2.85
N ILE A 51 -4.70 -23.34 1.99
CA ILE A 51 -4.38 -23.84 0.63
C ILE A 51 -3.47 -25.07 0.72
N LYS A 52 -2.44 -25.02 1.58
CA LYS A 52 -1.51 -26.12 1.77
C LYS A 52 -2.17 -27.36 2.39
N SER A 53 -3.13 -27.21 3.29
CA SER A 53 -3.86 -28.35 3.87
C SER A 53 -4.64 -29.16 2.82
N ARG A 54 -4.93 -28.52 1.68
CA ARG A 54 -5.55 -29.18 0.50
C ARG A 54 -4.53 -29.69 -0.51
N SER A 55 -3.25 -29.75 -0.14
CA SER A 55 -2.13 -30.15 -1.03
C SER A 55 -2.01 -29.29 -2.29
N LYS A 56 -2.41 -28.00 -2.20
CA LYS A 56 -2.29 -27.04 -3.31
C LYS A 56 -1.18 -26.03 -3.05
N THR A 57 -0.61 -25.48 -4.13
CA THR A 57 0.45 -24.48 -4.07
C THR A 57 -0.16 -23.07 -4.00
N PRO A 58 0.07 -22.31 -2.91
CA PRO A 58 -0.38 -20.92 -2.84
C PRO A 58 0.46 -20.01 -3.73
N ILE A 59 -0.20 -19.20 -4.57
CA ILE A 59 0.41 -18.16 -5.39
C ILE A 59 -0.04 -16.80 -4.88
N ILE A 60 0.89 -15.87 -4.64
CA ILE A 60 0.60 -14.52 -4.17
C ILE A 60 0.90 -13.54 -5.29
N CYS A 61 -0.13 -12.90 -5.83
CA CYS A 61 -0.01 -11.89 -6.89
C CYS A 61 -0.20 -10.49 -6.33
N GLY A 62 0.62 -9.54 -6.75
CA GLY A 62 0.42 -8.13 -6.40
C GLY A 62 1.67 -7.26 -6.49
N GLY A 63 1.46 -5.95 -6.43
CA GLY A 63 2.50 -4.93 -6.54
C GLY A 63 2.75 -4.11 -5.26
N ALA A 64 2.13 -4.43 -4.11
CA ALA A 64 2.22 -3.63 -2.89
C ALA A 64 3.40 -4.04 -1.99
N GLY A 65 4.57 -3.41 -2.16
CA GLY A 65 5.79 -3.79 -1.48
C GLY A 65 5.82 -3.68 0.03
N LEU A 66 4.99 -2.82 0.61
CA LEU A 66 4.85 -2.79 2.06
C LEU A 66 4.25 -4.11 2.56
N TYR A 67 3.22 -4.62 1.86
CA TYR A 67 2.56 -5.88 2.21
C TYR A 67 3.47 -7.08 1.96
N TYR A 68 4.18 -7.09 0.82
CA TYR A 68 5.20 -8.10 0.56
C TYR A 68 6.27 -8.13 1.65
N ARG A 69 6.82 -6.98 2.04
CA ARG A 69 7.83 -6.91 3.12
C ARG A 69 7.27 -7.37 4.46
N ALA A 70 6.03 -7.02 4.77
CA ALA A 70 5.37 -7.45 5.98
C ALA A 70 5.21 -8.98 6.03
N LEU A 71 4.92 -9.59 4.88
CA LEU A 71 4.80 -11.04 4.76
C LEU A 71 6.14 -11.76 4.84
N ALA A 72 7.15 -11.28 4.10
CA ALA A 72 8.46 -11.92 3.98
C ALA A 72 9.35 -11.73 5.22
N ASN A 73 9.35 -10.51 5.78
CA ASN A 73 10.26 -10.13 6.86
C ASN A 73 9.56 -9.89 8.20
N GLY A 74 8.23 -9.98 8.23
CA GLY A 74 7.42 -9.51 9.34
C GLY A 74 7.28 -7.98 9.37
N ILE A 75 6.41 -7.48 10.22
CA ILE A 75 6.21 -6.05 10.48
C ILE A 75 6.12 -5.81 11.98
N PHE A 76 6.58 -4.65 12.42
CA PHE A 76 6.46 -4.26 13.81
C PHE A 76 4.98 -4.13 14.20
N THR A 77 4.58 -4.96 15.16
CA THR A 77 3.20 -5.04 15.68
C THR A 77 3.06 -4.42 17.08
N GLY A 78 4.15 -3.98 17.69
CA GLY A 78 4.20 -3.49 19.07
C GLY A 78 3.58 -2.10 19.29
N SER A 79 3.05 -1.46 18.26
CA SER A 79 2.28 -0.23 18.38
C SER A 79 1.07 -0.31 17.47
N THR A 80 -0.11 -0.40 18.06
CA THR A 80 -1.37 -0.15 17.36
C THR A 80 -1.40 1.32 16.92
N THR A 81 -2.02 1.57 15.78
CA THR A 81 -2.24 2.95 15.34
C THR A 81 -3.25 3.61 16.28
N ASP A 82 -2.82 4.65 16.99
CA ASP A 82 -3.72 5.49 17.77
C ASP A 82 -4.15 6.69 16.92
N GLY A 83 -5.43 6.71 16.55
CA GLY A 83 -6.00 7.78 15.71
C GLY A 83 -5.92 9.16 16.37
N LYS A 84 -5.99 9.26 17.71
CA LYS A 84 -5.91 10.53 18.44
C LYS A 84 -4.49 11.07 18.41
N ILE A 85 -3.50 10.25 18.76
CA ILE A 85 -2.07 10.62 18.71
C ILE A 85 -1.69 11.00 17.29
N ARG A 86 -2.10 10.20 16.30
CA ARG A 86 -1.81 10.49 14.89
C ARG A 86 -2.37 11.82 14.44
N LYS A 87 -3.65 12.10 14.68
CA LYS A 87 -4.31 13.36 14.30
C LYS A 87 -3.64 14.56 14.97
N LYS A 88 -3.28 14.45 16.26
CA LYS A 88 -2.51 15.46 16.98
C LYS A 88 -1.17 15.76 16.29
N LEU A 89 -0.41 14.71 15.94
CA LEU A 89 0.89 14.86 15.29
C LEU A 89 0.79 15.36 13.83
N GLU A 90 -0.27 15.01 13.11
CA GLU A 90 -0.56 15.53 11.77
C GLU A 90 -0.84 17.04 11.82
N ASN A 91 -1.68 17.47 12.78
CA ASN A 91 -1.95 18.90 13.00
C ASN A 91 -0.69 19.65 13.45
N GLU A 92 0.12 19.05 14.33
CA GLU A 92 1.40 19.64 14.76
C GLU A 92 2.33 19.81 13.56
N TYR A 93 2.43 18.79 12.68
CA TYR A 93 3.24 18.87 11.47
C TYR A 93 2.79 20.02 10.55
N ASP A 94 1.49 20.20 10.36
CA ASP A 94 0.94 21.26 9.51
C ASP A 94 1.18 22.66 10.11
N ASN A 95 1.16 22.78 11.43
CA ASN A 95 1.35 24.06 12.13
C ASN A 95 2.82 24.49 12.23
N ILE A 96 3.74 23.58 12.59
CA ILE A 96 5.14 23.94 12.86
C ILE A 96 6.09 23.66 11.68
N GLY A 97 5.61 22.92 10.69
CA GLY A 97 6.33 22.61 9.47
C GLY A 97 7.26 21.39 9.53
N SER A 98 7.64 20.94 8.34
CA SER A 98 8.38 19.68 8.12
C SER A 98 9.73 19.60 8.83
N GLU A 99 10.50 20.68 8.78
CA GLU A 99 11.86 20.73 9.35
C GLU A 99 11.85 20.63 10.87
N LYS A 100 10.93 21.36 11.52
CA LYS A 100 10.81 21.32 12.99
C LYS A 100 10.34 19.96 13.47
N MET A 101 9.41 19.31 12.75
CA MET A 101 8.96 17.96 13.07
C MET A 101 10.04 16.91 12.85
N LEU A 102 10.84 17.03 11.80
CA LEU A 102 12.02 16.17 11.61
C LEU A 102 13.06 16.39 12.70
N SER A 103 13.30 17.64 13.11
CA SER A 103 14.20 17.99 14.21
C SER A 103 13.73 17.42 15.54
N LYS A 104 12.42 17.44 15.80
CA LYS A 104 11.79 16.77 16.95
C LYS A 104 12.10 15.26 16.94
N LEU A 105 11.91 14.59 15.80
CA LEU A 105 12.24 13.16 15.67
C LEU A 105 13.75 12.91 15.86
N LYS A 106 14.59 13.79 15.34
CA LYS A 106 16.06 13.69 15.41
C LYS A 106 16.59 13.70 16.84
N LYS A 107 15.92 14.41 17.76
CA LYS A 107 16.27 14.43 19.20
C LYS A 107 16.09 13.07 19.85
N TYR A 108 15.08 12.29 19.46
CA TYR A 108 14.76 11.01 20.07
C TYR A 108 15.31 9.80 19.31
N ASP A 109 15.43 9.91 17.99
CA ASP A 109 15.97 8.85 17.13
C ASP A 109 16.78 9.42 15.95
N PRO A 110 18.01 9.89 16.20
CA PRO A 110 18.85 10.44 15.14
C PRO A 110 19.17 9.42 14.04
N HIS A 111 19.27 8.14 14.40
CA HIS A 111 19.55 7.07 13.45
C HIS A 111 18.40 6.88 12.44
N TYR A 112 17.17 6.86 12.91
CA TYR A 112 16.00 6.71 12.06
C TYR A 112 15.75 7.99 11.24
N ALA A 113 15.88 9.16 11.85
CA ALA A 113 15.67 10.46 11.21
C ALA A 113 16.63 10.73 10.04
N LYS A 114 17.87 10.23 10.10
CA LYS A 114 18.88 10.41 9.04
C LYS A 114 18.41 9.87 7.67
N GLY A 115 17.53 8.86 7.67
CA GLY A 115 17.02 8.23 6.45
C GLY A 115 15.68 8.80 5.96
N ILE A 116 15.17 9.89 6.57
CA ILE A 116 13.84 10.44 6.25
C ILE A 116 13.98 11.84 5.65
N HIS A 117 13.34 12.03 4.49
CA HIS A 117 13.22 13.35 3.89
C HIS A 117 12.21 14.20 4.68
N PRO A 118 12.48 15.53 4.94
CA PRO A 118 11.56 16.39 5.71
C PRO A 118 10.12 16.38 5.23
N ASN A 119 9.89 16.37 3.92
CA ASN A 119 8.56 16.36 3.32
C ASN A 119 7.84 14.99 3.44
N ASN A 120 8.45 14.00 4.07
CA ASN A 120 7.81 12.70 4.26
C ASN A 120 6.96 12.68 5.54
N LYS A 121 5.89 13.51 5.54
CA LYS A 121 4.93 13.65 6.65
C LYS A 121 4.51 12.29 7.23
N LYS A 122 4.10 11.35 6.36
CA LYS A 122 3.60 10.02 6.80
C LYS A 122 4.63 9.24 7.63
N ARG A 123 5.92 9.29 7.25
CA ARG A 123 6.98 8.60 8.00
C ARG A 123 7.36 9.31 9.29
N ILE A 124 7.41 10.63 9.29
CA ILE A 124 7.74 11.43 10.48
C ILE A 124 6.64 11.27 11.53
N VAL A 125 5.38 11.47 11.13
CA VAL A 125 4.22 11.30 12.01
C VAL A 125 4.19 9.87 12.58
N ARG A 126 4.37 8.84 11.75
CA ARG A 126 4.36 7.45 12.24
C ARG A 126 5.51 7.15 13.20
N ALA A 127 6.68 7.70 12.98
CA ALA A 127 7.82 7.51 13.88
C ALA A 127 7.56 8.14 15.26
N LEU A 128 7.02 9.36 15.28
CA LEU A 128 6.66 10.05 16.52
C LEU A 128 5.46 9.38 17.22
N GLU A 129 4.48 8.86 16.47
CA GLU A 129 3.38 8.07 17.01
C GLU A 129 3.88 6.80 17.73
N ILE A 130 4.85 6.08 17.13
CA ILE A 130 5.48 4.92 17.78
C ILE A 130 6.20 5.34 19.06
N LEU A 131 6.92 6.45 19.03
CA LEU A 131 7.61 6.98 20.21
C LEU A 131 6.63 7.35 21.32
N GLU A 132 5.56 8.12 21.00
CA GLU A 132 4.56 8.53 22.00
C GLU A 132 3.78 7.34 22.57
N SER A 133 3.47 6.32 21.75
CA SER A 133 2.69 5.14 22.18
C SER A 133 3.50 4.09 22.92
N THR A 134 4.81 3.97 22.66
CA THR A 134 5.66 2.91 23.22
C THR A 134 6.72 3.41 24.19
N GLY A 135 6.97 4.72 24.23
CA GLY A 135 8.08 5.33 24.98
C GLY A 135 9.48 4.98 24.43
N LYS A 136 9.56 4.25 23.31
CA LYS A 136 10.83 3.77 22.74
C LYS A 136 11.06 4.33 21.34
N ALA A 137 12.33 4.63 21.03
CA ALA A 137 12.71 5.08 19.69
C ALA A 137 12.33 4.05 18.62
N PRO A 138 11.80 4.48 17.45
CA PRO A 138 11.43 3.59 16.36
C PRO A 138 12.54 2.61 15.94
N SER A 139 13.80 3.07 15.88
CA SER A 139 14.94 2.22 15.51
C SER A 139 15.17 1.06 16.50
N LEU A 140 14.92 1.26 17.80
CA LEU A 140 15.01 0.22 18.82
C LEU A 140 13.86 -0.79 18.67
N ASN A 141 12.65 -0.30 18.47
CA ASN A 141 11.49 -1.15 18.23
C ASN A 141 11.66 -2.05 17.00
N PHE A 142 12.25 -1.52 15.92
CA PHE A 142 12.51 -2.31 14.69
C PHE A 142 13.67 -3.29 14.85
N LYS A 143 14.66 -3.01 15.71
CA LYS A 143 15.75 -3.95 16.02
C LYS A 143 15.24 -5.13 16.85
N SER A 144 14.44 -4.87 17.88
CA SER A 144 13.88 -5.93 18.73
C SER A 144 12.99 -6.90 17.95
N GLN A 145 12.26 -6.41 16.95
CA GLN A 145 11.45 -7.25 16.07
C GLN A 145 12.26 -8.23 15.20
N LYS A 146 13.47 -7.84 14.77
CA LYS A 146 14.35 -8.74 13.99
C LYS A 146 14.80 -9.95 14.81
N GLN A 147 14.76 -9.84 16.15
CA GLN A 147 15.15 -10.91 17.08
C GLN A 147 13.99 -11.84 17.42
N THR A 148 12.73 -11.39 17.27
CA THR A 148 11.57 -12.27 17.43
C THR A 148 11.41 -13.12 16.17
N SER A 149 11.73 -14.40 16.29
CA SER A 149 11.65 -15.40 15.21
C SER A 149 10.20 -15.71 14.84
N VAL A 150 9.57 -14.83 14.04
CA VAL A 150 8.38 -15.24 13.31
C VAL A 150 8.83 -16.22 12.23
N PRO A 151 8.23 -17.42 12.11
CA PRO A 151 8.60 -18.37 11.08
C PRO A 151 8.57 -17.68 9.71
N LYS A 152 9.74 -17.59 9.07
CA LYS A 152 9.85 -16.99 7.74
C LYS A 152 9.19 -17.93 6.75
N LEU A 153 8.31 -17.38 5.93
CA LEU A 153 7.79 -18.11 4.78
C LEU A 153 8.93 -18.32 3.79
N ASN A 154 9.10 -19.55 3.31
CA ASN A 154 9.97 -19.81 2.17
C ASN A 154 9.23 -19.34 0.91
N LEU A 155 9.59 -18.15 0.42
CA LEU A 155 8.94 -17.51 -0.72
C LEU A 155 9.85 -17.57 -1.94
N TYR A 156 9.36 -18.21 -3.00
CA TYR A 156 9.94 -18.05 -4.33
C TYR A 156 9.34 -16.80 -4.97
N THR A 157 10.17 -15.81 -5.32
CA THR A 157 9.67 -14.50 -5.79
C THR A 157 10.05 -14.30 -7.25
N ILE A 158 9.01 -14.13 -8.09
CA ILE A 158 9.15 -13.78 -9.50
C ILE A 158 8.84 -12.29 -9.65
N TYR A 159 9.75 -11.54 -10.24
CA TYR A 159 9.59 -10.13 -10.50
C TYR A 159 9.41 -9.90 -12.01
N LEU A 160 8.23 -9.37 -12.39
CA LEU A 160 7.92 -9.03 -13.79
C LEU A 160 8.42 -7.60 -14.07
N LYS A 161 9.35 -7.47 -15.00
CA LYS A 161 9.91 -6.19 -15.41
C LYS A 161 9.51 -5.88 -16.85
N TRP A 162 8.94 -4.70 -17.07
CA TRP A 162 8.67 -4.13 -18.38
C TRP A 162 9.61 -2.97 -18.66
N ASP A 163 9.90 -2.69 -19.94
CA ASP A 163 10.51 -1.43 -20.32
C ASP A 163 9.53 -0.26 -20.09
N ARG A 164 10.08 0.97 -20.00
CA ARG A 164 9.28 2.14 -19.62
C ARG A 164 8.22 2.53 -20.65
N SER A 165 8.50 2.33 -21.95
CA SER A 165 7.58 2.67 -23.03
C SER A 165 6.39 1.74 -23.02
N THR A 166 6.64 0.44 -23.00
CA THR A 166 5.62 -0.60 -22.91
C THR A 166 4.78 -0.45 -21.63
N LEU A 167 5.41 -0.15 -20.49
CA LEU A 167 4.69 0.08 -19.25
C LEU A 167 3.72 1.27 -19.35
N LYS A 168 4.15 2.40 -19.93
CA LYS A 168 3.28 3.57 -20.15
C LYS A 168 2.07 3.23 -21.02
N GLU A 169 2.29 2.50 -22.08
CA GLU A 169 1.23 2.09 -23.00
C GLU A 169 0.21 1.18 -22.30
N ARG A 170 0.69 0.17 -21.59
CA ARG A 170 -0.17 -0.75 -20.81
C ARG A 170 -0.98 -0.02 -19.73
N ILE A 171 -0.39 0.96 -19.04
CA ILE A 171 -1.10 1.80 -18.07
C ILE A 171 -2.21 2.58 -18.77
N ALA A 172 -1.93 3.23 -19.91
CA ALA A 172 -2.92 4.01 -20.65
C ALA A 172 -4.09 3.14 -21.16
N ILE A 173 -3.80 1.96 -21.72
CA ILE A 173 -4.82 1.00 -22.16
C ILE A 173 -5.69 0.58 -20.96
N ARG A 174 -5.08 0.22 -19.83
CA ARG A 174 -5.80 -0.19 -18.63
C ARG A 174 -6.67 0.92 -18.07
N THR A 175 -6.17 2.14 -17.97
CA THR A 175 -6.94 3.28 -17.45
C THR A 175 -8.15 3.55 -18.33
N ARG A 176 -8.01 3.55 -19.68
CA ARG A 176 -9.14 3.72 -20.59
C ARG A 176 -10.17 2.61 -20.45
N ALA A 177 -9.73 1.37 -20.33
CA ALA A 177 -10.63 0.24 -20.09
C ALA A 177 -11.41 0.40 -18.77
N MET A 178 -10.75 0.80 -17.68
CA MET A 178 -11.41 1.05 -16.41
C MET A 178 -12.44 2.18 -16.49
N LEU A 179 -12.10 3.30 -17.13
CA LEU A 179 -13.04 4.41 -17.34
C LEU A 179 -14.24 3.99 -18.19
N LYS A 180 -14.00 3.23 -19.27
CA LYS A 180 -15.07 2.69 -20.13
C LYS A 180 -15.97 1.71 -19.39
N ASN A 181 -15.42 0.93 -18.46
CA ASN A 181 -16.15 -0.07 -17.68
C ASN A 181 -16.88 0.52 -16.47
N GLY A 182 -16.95 1.86 -16.33
CA GLY A 182 -17.76 2.51 -15.31
C GLY A 182 -17.01 2.85 -14.03
N TRP A 183 -15.69 3.08 -14.07
CA TRP A 183 -14.93 3.45 -12.88
C TRP A 183 -15.41 4.78 -12.24
N ILE A 184 -15.88 5.73 -13.04
CA ILE A 184 -16.45 6.98 -12.52
C ILE A 184 -17.74 6.70 -11.75
N GLU A 185 -18.59 5.83 -12.27
CA GLU A 185 -19.84 5.40 -11.63
C GLU A 185 -19.57 4.65 -10.32
N GLU A 186 -18.58 3.74 -10.31
CA GLU A 186 -18.14 3.05 -9.09
C GLU A 186 -17.79 4.07 -7.99
N VAL A 187 -17.00 5.10 -8.32
CA VAL A 187 -16.63 6.14 -7.35
C VAL A 187 -17.83 6.96 -6.91
N ARG A 188 -18.74 7.31 -7.84
CA ARG A 188 -19.96 8.07 -7.55
C ARG A 188 -20.87 7.32 -6.56
N GLU A 189 -21.07 6.04 -6.75
CA GLU A 189 -21.86 5.21 -5.85
C GLU A 189 -21.19 5.04 -4.47
N ILE A 190 -19.87 4.90 -4.42
CA ILE A 190 -19.15 4.86 -3.14
C ILE A 190 -19.32 6.18 -2.37
N ILE A 191 -19.23 7.33 -3.04
CA ILE A 191 -19.35 8.65 -2.40
C ILE A 191 -20.79 8.88 -1.92
N LYS A 192 -21.82 8.44 -2.68
CA LYS A 192 -23.21 8.51 -2.24
C LYS A 192 -23.45 7.67 -0.97
N LYS A 193 -22.84 6.51 -0.90
CA LYS A 193 -23.05 5.56 0.20
C LYS A 193 -22.27 5.92 1.47
N TYR A 194 -21.13 6.62 1.32
CA TYR A 194 -20.21 6.89 2.42
C TYR A 194 -19.66 8.32 2.37
N PRO A 195 -19.58 9.07 3.51
CA PRO A 195 -18.92 10.37 3.55
C PRO A 195 -17.45 10.28 3.14
N ILE A 196 -16.99 11.18 2.28
CA ILE A 196 -15.61 11.17 1.69
C ILE A 196 -14.56 11.22 2.81
N GLU A 197 -14.80 12.03 3.85
CA GLU A 197 -13.87 12.22 4.97
C GLU A 197 -13.58 10.93 5.75
N SER A 198 -14.49 9.96 5.68
CA SER A 198 -14.36 8.65 6.35
C SER A 198 -13.66 7.60 5.50
N LEU A 199 -13.33 7.91 4.24
CA LEU A 199 -12.86 6.93 3.25
C LEU A 199 -11.38 7.13 2.88
N HIS A 200 -10.48 6.84 3.81
CA HIS A 200 -9.03 6.84 3.55
C HIS A 200 -8.62 6.07 2.26
N PRO A 201 -9.31 4.97 1.84
CA PRO A 201 -8.99 4.30 0.58
C PRO A 201 -9.22 5.12 -0.68
N LEU A 202 -10.07 6.14 -0.65
CA LEU A 202 -10.29 7.03 -1.79
C LEU A 202 -9.13 8.02 -2.03
N ASP A 203 -8.18 8.12 -1.09
CA ASP A 203 -6.91 8.84 -1.26
C ASP A 203 -5.91 8.08 -2.17
N SER A 204 -6.33 6.97 -2.77
CA SER A 204 -5.49 6.21 -3.71
C SER A 204 -5.55 6.79 -5.12
N ILE A 205 -4.46 6.54 -5.89
CA ILE A 205 -4.35 6.97 -7.29
C ILE A 205 -5.54 6.46 -8.10
N GLY A 206 -6.07 7.29 -8.96
CA GLY A 206 -7.25 7.08 -9.78
C GLY A 206 -8.53 7.52 -9.07
N TYR A 207 -8.73 7.13 -7.81
CA TYR A 207 -9.90 7.54 -7.04
C TYR A 207 -9.89 9.03 -6.70
N ARG A 208 -8.75 9.58 -6.28
CA ARG A 208 -8.60 11.03 -6.04
C ARG A 208 -8.87 11.84 -7.30
N GLU A 209 -8.32 11.41 -8.41
CA GLU A 209 -8.44 12.08 -9.69
C GLU A 209 -9.90 12.06 -10.17
N ILE A 210 -10.61 10.94 -9.98
CA ILE A 210 -12.05 10.85 -10.29
C ILE A 210 -12.88 11.74 -9.34
N ILE A 211 -12.53 11.83 -8.06
CA ILE A 211 -13.21 12.75 -7.14
C ILE A 211 -13.03 14.21 -7.59
N SER A 212 -11.82 14.61 -8.00
CA SER A 212 -11.58 15.95 -8.55
C SER A 212 -12.37 16.19 -9.85
N TYR A 213 -12.49 15.18 -10.72
CA TYR A 213 -13.36 15.26 -11.89
C TYR A 213 -14.84 15.45 -11.51
N LEU A 214 -15.34 14.68 -10.55
CA LEU A 214 -16.74 14.79 -10.08
C LEU A 214 -17.04 16.13 -9.40
N LYS A 215 -16.03 16.80 -8.85
CA LYS A 215 -16.14 18.16 -8.29
C LYS A 215 -16.04 19.26 -9.35
N GLY A 216 -15.67 18.92 -10.59
CA GLY A 216 -15.48 19.89 -11.67
C GLY A 216 -14.08 20.50 -11.74
N ASP A 217 -13.13 20.02 -10.93
CA ASP A 217 -11.75 20.52 -10.91
C ASP A 217 -10.91 19.99 -12.10
N LEU A 218 -11.34 18.91 -12.74
CA LEU A 218 -10.68 18.27 -13.88
C LEU A 218 -11.66 18.01 -15.03
N THR A 219 -11.16 18.11 -16.26
CA THR A 219 -11.86 17.59 -17.46
C THR A 219 -11.63 16.09 -17.60
N LEU A 220 -12.45 15.39 -18.38
CA LEU A 220 -12.30 13.96 -18.65
C LEU A 220 -10.94 13.62 -19.28
N GLU A 221 -10.47 14.45 -20.21
CA GLU A 221 -9.15 14.30 -20.86
C GLU A 221 -8.01 14.42 -19.83
N ASN A 222 -8.08 15.42 -18.97
CA ASN A 222 -7.08 15.62 -17.92
C ASN A 222 -7.14 14.53 -16.86
N LEU A 223 -8.31 13.96 -16.57
CA LEU A 223 -8.46 12.81 -15.66
C LEU A 223 -7.63 11.62 -16.14
N GLU A 224 -7.78 11.21 -17.41
CA GLU A 224 -7.01 10.10 -17.97
C GLU A 224 -5.50 10.38 -17.91
N LYS A 225 -5.08 11.56 -18.39
CA LYS A 225 -3.67 11.97 -18.42
C LYS A 225 -3.03 12.01 -17.04
N THR A 226 -3.72 12.61 -16.07
CA THR A 226 -3.22 12.74 -14.69
C THR A 226 -3.14 11.38 -14.01
N THR A 227 -4.16 10.53 -14.16
CA THR A 227 -4.18 9.17 -13.62
C THR A 227 -3.01 8.35 -14.17
N ASN A 228 -2.80 8.36 -15.50
CA ASN A 228 -1.69 7.66 -16.14
C ASN A 228 -0.33 8.12 -15.62
N THR A 229 -0.15 9.43 -15.45
CA THR A 229 1.09 10.02 -14.91
C THR A 229 1.34 9.59 -13.47
N CYS A 230 0.31 9.63 -12.62
CA CYS A 230 0.42 9.24 -11.21
C CYS A 230 0.74 7.75 -11.05
N VAL A 231 0.06 6.87 -11.82
CA VAL A 231 0.33 5.42 -11.81
C VAL A 231 1.76 5.14 -12.25
N PHE A 232 2.17 5.72 -13.39
CA PHE A 232 3.52 5.52 -13.92
C PHE A 232 4.61 6.00 -12.96
N THR A 233 4.42 7.16 -12.31
CA THR A 233 5.37 7.68 -11.32
C THR A 233 5.46 6.76 -10.11
N CYS A 234 4.34 6.24 -9.62
CA CYS A 234 4.31 5.30 -8.51
C CYS A 234 5.06 4.00 -8.85
N ASP A 235 4.83 3.43 -10.03
CA ASP A 235 5.52 2.23 -10.50
C ASP A 235 7.03 2.46 -10.68
N CYS A 236 7.45 3.63 -11.20
CA CYS A 236 8.87 3.98 -11.30
C CYS A 236 9.57 4.08 -9.94
N ILE A 237 8.92 4.62 -8.92
CA ILE A 237 9.44 4.64 -7.54
C ILE A 237 9.60 3.22 -7.00
N TRP A 238 8.68 2.33 -7.35
CA TRP A 238 8.75 0.91 -7.03
C TRP A 238 9.96 0.24 -7.69
N PHE A 239 10.21 0.51 -8.98
CA PHE A 239 11.36 0.01 -9.71
C PHE A 239 12.69 0.41 -9.08
N SER A 240 12.82 1.66 -8.64
CA SER A 240 14.03 2.12 -7.92
C SER A 240 14.22 1.45 -6.56
N GLY A 241 13.13 1.05 -5.90
CA GLY A 241 13.14 0.28 -4.66
C GLY A 241 13.42 -1.21 -4.88
N ALA A 242 12.98 -1.79 -6.00
CA ALA A 242 13.17 -3.20 -6.33
C ALA A 242 14.63 -3.56 -6.65
N SER A 243 15.45 -2.61 -7.12
CA SER A 243 16.89 -2.82 -7.27
C SER A 243 17.58 -3.20 -5.95
N LYS A 244 17.01 -2.83 -4.81
CA LYS A 244 17.45 -3.28 -3.48
C LYS A 244 17.01 -4.72 -3.16
N PHE A 245 16.03 -5.27 -3.88
CA PHE A 245 15.60 -6.67 -3.75
C PHE A 245 16.41 -7.63 -4.61
N SER A 246 17.09 -7.16 -5.66
CA SER A 246 17.95 -7.99 -6.51
C SER A 246 19.14 -8.61 -5.76
N LYS A 247 19.49 -8.07 -4.58
CA LYS A 247 20.49 -8.69 -3.69
C LYS A 247 19.97 -9.94 -2.95
N LEU A 248 18.65 -10.19 -2.95
CA LEU A 248 18.05 -11.40 -2.37
C LEU A 248 17.91 -12.55 -3.39
N SER A 249 18.05 -12.27 -4.68
CA SER A 249 17.95 -13.26 -5.76
C SER A 249 19.26 -13.98 -6.11
N LYS A 250 20.34 -13.75 -5.36
CA LYS A 250 21.61 -14.51 -5.53
C LYS A 250 21.66 -15.81 -4.73
N LEU A 251 20.53 -16.40 -4.42
CA LEU A 251 20.47 -17.80 -3.96
C LEU A 251 20.11 -18.67 -5.16
N GLY A 252 21.18 -19.17 -5.76
CA GLY A 252 21.37 -20.34 -6.59
C GLY A 252 20.18 -20.88 -7.39
N TRP A 253 20.29 -20.78 -8.70
CA TRP A 253 19.70 -21.74 -9.62
C TRP A 253 20.55 -23.02 -9.57
N VAL A 254 19.96 -24.09 -9.11
CA VAL A 254 20.25 -25.46 -9.53
C VAL A 254 18.96 -26.10 -9.91
#